data_db553006136ee3b5762e2bd94ab67ace
#
_entry.id   db553006136ee3b5762e2bd94ab67ace
#
_cell.length_a   1.000
_cell.length_b   1.000
_cell.length_c   1.000
_cell.angle_alpha   90.00
_cell.angle_beta   90.00
_cell.angle_gamma   90.00
#
_symmetry.space_group_name_H-M   'P 1'
#
loop_
_entity.id
_entity.type
_entity.pdbx_description
1 polymer ?
#
loop_
_entity_poly.entity_id
_entity_poly.type
_entity_poly.pdbx_seq_one_letter_code
_entity_poly.pdbx_strand_id
1 'polypeptide(L)'
;MIGVKFNQHKKIATKGKFQSYIGKAHIERRIVMSGVENGIGVYSGKQVRIITPDNKIFEGYVSEYIYDDDNESGNESIIIDIKDGRLIEFETMDIQEITVIDGEEATHMSEAKEVNNRIIVFPDFQKLKDDVERLRTELSMLMLERDELRFVICKNIETEYMLKLGSLEYKAYEAQCAALRLKRRIELIQARKNRQEAINLTVIDKTLDEEFLEYEKKLNEQVDKMNDALEHSKGDYLSEEDNKELKKLYRKIVRVLHPDINPEVTMAQVKMLDNAINAYKNGDLKSLRIIDEMVGDHKLPEKHQDALTQLKEEKKRLNRMVTSIQESINKIKSEYPYCVKDILEDEKKVEQKKAELEELLKQYMELVETYNAKIKEMLR
;
A
#
# COMPACT_ATOMS: atom_id res chain seq x y z
N MET A 1 5.13 36.78 -3.45
CA MET A 1 5.74 37.05 -4.78
C MET A 1 6.85 36.06 -5.00
N ILE A 2 6.56 34.94 -5.64
CA ILE A 2 7.59 34.05 -6.23
C ILE A 2 7.00 33.63 -7.57
N GLY A 3 7.53 34.22 -8.64
CA GLY A 3 7.08 33.99 -9.99
C GLY A 3 7.59 32.65 -10.50
N VAL A 4 6.68 31.80 -10.91
CA VAL A 4 6.99 30.63 -11.72
C VAL A 4 7.06 31.08 -13.17
N LYS A 5 8.24 31.01 -13.76
CA LYS A 5 8.46 31.24 -15.18
C LYS A 5 7.96 30.04 -15.95
N PHE A 6 6.85 30.16 -16.63
CA PHE A 6 6.44 29.24 -17.69
C PHE A 6 7.24 29.52 -18.96
N ASN A 7 7.77 28.46 -19.54
CA ASN A 7 8.52 28.47 -20.79
C ASN A 7 7.56 28.75 -21.95
N GLN A 8 7.70 29.92 -22.54
CA GLN A 8 7.06 30.26 -23.82
C GLN A 8 7.68 29.38 -24.91
N HIS A 9 6.92 28.41 -25.43
CA HIS A 9 7.25 27.82 -26.71
C HIS A 9 7.03 28.85 -27.81
N LYS A 10 8.12 29.48 -28.22
CA LYS A 10 8.15 30.42 -29.32
C LYS A 10 7.70 29.76 -30.62
N LYS A 11 6.77 30.41 -31.29
CA LYS A 11 6.43 30.22 -32.71
C LYS A 11 7.72 30.19 -33.54
N ILE A 12 8.07 29.07 -34.14
CA ILE A 12 9.13 29.00 -35.13
C ILE A 12 8.49 29.26 -36.50
N ALA A 13 8.53 30.50 -36.93
CA ALA A 13 8.16 30.88 -38.28
C ALA A 13 9.33 30.57 -39.24
N THR A 14 9.27 29.50 -39.97
CA THR A 14 10.13 29.28 -41.12
C THR A 14 9.39 29.71 -42.41
N LYS A 15 9.87 30.79 -43.02
CA LYS A 15 9.42 31.20 -44.36
C LYS A 15 9.94 30.18 -45.37
N GLY A 16 9.04 29.34 -45.89
CA GLY A 16 9.29 28.48 -47.05
C GLY A 16 8.17 28.65 -48.09
N LYS A 17 8.55 29.11 -49.28
CA LYS A 17 7.64 29.16 -50.44
C LYS A 17 7.30 27.74 -50.87
N PHE A 18 6.02 27.40 -50.89
CA PHE A 18 5.56 26.18 -51.55
C PHE A 18 4.61 26.53 -52.72
N GLN A 19 4.98 25.99 -53.87
CA GLN A 19 4.26 26.09 -55.10
C GLN A 19 3.12 25.03 -55.13
N SER A 20 1.94 25.46 -55.47
CA SER A 20 0.73 24.66 -55.60
C SER A 20 0.82 23.63 -56.72
N TYR A 21 0.53 22.35 -56.40
CA TYR A 21 0.10 21.38 -57.43
C TYR A 21 -1.38 21.13 -57.29
N ILE A 22 -2.14 21.54 -58.32
CA ILE A 22 -3.53 21.25 -58.47
C ILE A 22 -3.65 19.91 -59.22
N GLY A 23 -4.25 18.92 -58.61
CA GLY A 23 -4.53 17.64 -59.27
C GLY A 23 -5.63 16.84 -58.58
N LYS A 24 -6.82 16.94 -59.13
CA LYS A 24 -8.02 16.08 -59.07
C LYS A 24 -8.90 16.07 -57.82
N ALA A 25 -10.18 16.33 -58.10
CA ALA A 25 -11.28 16.55 -57.24
C ALA A 25 -11.54 15.45 -56.21
N HIS A 26 -11.26 15.77 -54.95
CA HIS A 26 -11.89 15.15 -53.78
C HIS A 26 -13.08 16.03 -53.40
N ILE A 27 -14.19 15.43 -52.98
CA ILE A 27 -15.32 16.16 -52.43
C ILE A 27 -14.92 16.64 -51.04
N GLU A 28 -14.20 17.78 -51.00
CA GLU A 28 -13.88 18.49 -49.75
C GLU A 28 -15.17 19.18 -49.28
N ARG A 29 -15.68 18.80 -48.12
CA ARG A 29 -16.69 19.61 -47.41
C ARG A 29 -15.96 20.81 -46.82
N ARG A 30 -15.96 21.90 -47.58
CA ARG A 30 -15.42 23.20 -47.20
C ARG A 30 -16.35 23.86 -46.19
N ILE A 31 -15.89 24.05 -44.97
CA ILE A 31 -16.55 24.88 -43.96
C ILE A 31 -15.65 26.10 -43.78
N VAL A 32 -16.09 27.23 -44.35
CA VAL A 32 -15.41 28.53 -44.17
C VAL A 32 -15.85 29.08 -42.82
N MET A 33 -14.92 29.40 -41.94
CA MET A 33 -15.17 29.92 -40.61
C MET A 33 -15.71 31.35 -40.61
N SER A 34 -16.84 31.61 -41.34
CA SER A 34 -17.65 32.80 -41.15
C SER A 34 -19.04 32.36 -40.66
N GLY A 35 -19.14 32.09 -39.35
CA GLY A 35 -20.39 31.72 -38.68
C GLY A 35 -20.46 30.24 -38.29
N VAL A 36 -19.56 29.73 -37.42
CA VAL A 36 -19.64 28.37 -36.93
C VAL A 36 -20.46 28.35 -35.65
N GLU A 37 -21.66 27.82 -35.73
CA GLU A 37 -22.51 27.57 -34.55
C GLU A 37 -22.05 26.36 -33.70
N ASN A 38 -21.03 25.61 -34.16
CA ASN A 38 -20.49 24.42 -33.47
C ASN A 38 -18.98 24.50 -33.42
N GLY A 39 -18.36 24.93 -32.32
CA GLY A 39 -16.91 25.12 -32.11
C GLY A 39 -15.95 24.12 -32.77
N ILE A 40 -14.64 24.34 -32.67
CA ILE A 40 -13.62 23.50 -33.33
C ILE A 40 -13.49 22.08 -32.73
N GLY A 41 -14.15 21.80 -31.60
CA GLY A 41 -14.21 20.48 -30.95
C GLY A 41 -14.78 19.37 -31.83
N VAL A 42 -15.63 19.70 -32.87
CA VAL A 42 -16.18 18.71 -33.80
C VAL A 42 -15.14 17.98 -34.66
N TYR A 43 -13.91 18.48 -34.68
CA TYR A 43 -12.77 17.90 -35.40
C TYR A 43 -11.93 16.94 -34.55
N SER A 44 -12.19 16.83 -33.27
CA SER A 44 -11.48 15.91 -32.38
C SER A 44 -11.55 14.46 -32.89
N GLY A 45 -10.41 13.77 -32.91
CA GLY A 45 -10.32 12.41 -33.41
C GLY A 45 -10.35 12.26 -34.94
N LYS A 46 -10.16 13.33 -35.71
CA LYS A 46 -10.19 13.30 -37.18
C LYS A 46 -8.86 13.70 -37.78
N GLN A 47 -8.60 13.21 -39.00
CA GLN A 47 -7.53 13.74 -39.86
C GLN A 47 -8.00 15.05 -40.47
N VAL A 48 -7.23 16.10 -40.29
CA VAL A 48 -7.60 17.44 -40.76
C VAL A 48 -6.46 18.11 -41.52
N ARG A 49 -6.87 19.00 -42.42
CA ARG A 49 -5.99 19.98 -43.03
C ARG A 49 -6.39 21.37 -42.50
N ILE A 50 -5.47 22.06 -41.92
CA ILE A 50 -5.62 23.41 -41.36
C ILE A 50 -4.88 24.40 -42.27
N ILE A 51 -5.53 25.49 -42.62
CA ILE A 51 -4.92 26.64 -43.29
C ILE A 51 -4.95 27.80 -42.32
N THR A 52 -3.78 28.35 -42.04
CA THR A 52 -3.64 29.49 -41.15
C THR A 52 -3.77 30.82 -41.92
N PRO A 53 -4.05 31.98 -41.25
CA PRO A 53 -4.20 33.28 -41.89
C PRO A 53 -2.96 33.75 -42.73
N ASP A 54 -1.78 33.18 -42.46
CA ASP A 54 -0.58 33.39 -43.25
C ASP A 54 -0.41 32.37 -44.41
N ASN A 55 -1.49 31.68 -44.78
CA ASN A 55 -1.60 30.68 -45.85
C ASN A 55 -0.66 29.47 -45.70
N LYS A 56 -0.31 29.09 -44.47
CA LYS A 56 0.39 27.84 -44.24
C LYS A 56 -0.59 26.70 -44.07
N ILE A 57 -0.18 25.54 -44.58
CA ILE A 57 -1.01 24.33 -44.56
C ILE A 57 -0.36 23.33 -43.60
N PHE A 58 -1.16 22.82 -42.67
CA PHE A 58 -0.81 21.76 -41.75
C PHE A 58 -1.79 20.60 -41.94
N GLU A 59 -1.27 19.38 -42.00
CA GLU A 59 -2.05 18.15 -42.07
C GLU A 59 -1.65 17.25 -40.90
N GLY A 60 -2.67 16.79 -40.18
CA GLY A 60 -2.42 15.93 -39.02
C GLY A 60 -3.70 15.39 -38.40
N TYR A 61 -3.55 14.54 -37.43
CA TYR A 61 -4.61 13.99 -36.63
C TYR A 61 -4.89 14.89 -35.43
N VAL A 62 -6.17 15.26 -35.20
CA VAL A 62 -6.53 16.02 -33.99
C VAL A 62 -6.50 15.10 -32.79
N SER A 63 -5.44 15.20 -32.01
CA SER A 63 -5.19 14.34 -30.84
C SER A 63 -5.88 14.86 -29.58
N GLU A 64 -6.10 16.17 -29.46
CA GLU A 64 -6.68 16.78 -28.27
C GLU A 64 -7.50 18.02 -28.63
N TYR A 65 -8.56 18.27 -27.85
CA TYR A 65 -9.34 19.51 -27.89
C TYR A 65 -9.36 20.10 -26.47
N ILE A 66 -9.05 21.38 -26.37
CA ILE A 66 -8.99 22.13 -25.12
C ILE A 66 -10.13 23.15 -25.12
N TYR A 67 -10.96 23.09 -24.09
CA TYR A 67 -12.06 24.04 -23.89
C TYR A 67 -11.54 25.42 -23.53
N ASP A 68 -12.35 26.43 -23.80
CA ASP A 68 -12.05 27.84 -23.49
C ASP A 68 -11.78 28.07 -21.99
N ASP A 69 -12.53 27.40 -21.13
CA ASP A 69 -12.36 27.46 -19.66
C ASP A 69 -11.05 26.82 -19.16
N ASP A 70 -10.48 25.89 -19.93
CA ASP A 70 -9.24 25.16 -19.58
C ASP A 70 -7.99 25.77 -20.25
N ASN A 71 -8.18 26.73 -21.17
CA ASN A 71 -7.09 27.39 -21.90
C ASN A 71 -6.72 28.74 -21.27
N GLU A 72 -5.45 28.97 -21.02
CA GLU A 72 -4.95 30.25 -20.46
C GLU A 72 -5.33 31.48 -21.32
N SER A 73 -5.54 31.28 -22.61
CA SER A 73 -5.95 32.35 -23.54
C SER A 73 -7.45 32.65 -23.49
N GLY A 74 -8.25 31.78 -22.87
CA GLY A 74 -9.72 31.88 -22.89
C GLY A 74 -10.34 31.59 -24.26
N ASN A 75 -9.63 30.91 -25.18
CA ASN A 75 -10.10 30.48 -26.47
C ASN A 75 -10.03 28.97 -26.62
N GLU A 76 -10.97 28.36 -27.33
CA GLU A 76 -10.88 26.97 -27.70
C GLU A 76 -9.65 26.69 -28.55
N SER A 77 -8.95 25.56 -28.31
CA SER A 77 -7.82 25.13 -29.14
C SER A 77 -7.88 23.64 -29.47
N ILE A 78 -7.19 23.24 -30.54
CA ILE A 78 -6.96 21.85 -30.91
C ILE A 78 -5.48 21.59 -31.07
N ILE A 79 -5.06 20.40 -30.67
CA ILE A 79 -3.69 19.93 -30.89
C ILE A 79 -3.71 18.89 -32.01
N ILE A 80 -2.91 19.12 -33.05
CA ILE A 80 -2.75 18.17 -34.13
C ILE A 80 -1.37 17.48 -34.08
N ASP A 81 -1.38 16.18 -34.31
CA ASP A 81 -0.20 15.37 -34.53
C ASP A 81 0.11 15.32 -36.03
N ILE A 82 1.18 15.97 -36.44
CA ILE A 82 1.62 15.98 -37.83
C ILE A 82 2.56 14.81 -38.13
N LYS A 83 2.61 14.37 -39.39
CA LYS A 83 3.34 13.16 -39.85
C LYS A 83 4.83 13.08 -39.44
N ASP A 84 5.42 14.14 -38.98
CA ASP A 84 6.81 14.17 -38.51
C ASP A 84 6.94 14.00 -36.98
N GLY A 85 5.81 13.69 -36.30
CA GLY A 85 5.77 13.43 -34.85
C GLY A 85 5.78 14.69 -33.99
N ARG A 86 5.51 15.86 -34.54
CA ARG A 86 5.35 17.11 -33.79
C ARG A 86 3.90 17.36 -33.47
N LEU A 87 3.64 17.77 -32.22
CA LEU A 87 2.34 18.27 -31.79
C LEU A 87 2.30 19.78 -31.98
N ILE A 88 1.26 20.29 -32.65
CA ILE A 88 1.07 21.73 -32.87
C ILE A 88 -0.33 22.08 -32.37
N GLU A 89 -0.38 23.09 -31.50
CA GLU A 89 -1.62 23.65 -30.99
C GLU A 89 -2.08 24.80 -31.90
N PHE A 90 -3.38 24.83 -32.21
CA PHE A 90 -4.05 25.89 -32.95
C PHE A 90 -5.22 26.38 -32.15
N GLU A 91 -5.22 27.65 -31.78
CA GLU A 91 -6.41 28.33 -31.28
C GLU A 91 -7.40 28.66 -32.43
N THR A 92 -8.66 28.88 -32.09
CA THR A 92 -9.70 29.23 -33.10
C THR A 92 -9.25 30.37 -34.00
N MET A 93 -8.52 31.36 -33.49
CA MET A 93 -8.06 32.50 -34.28
C MET A 93 -6.83 32.21 -35.15
N ASP A 94 -6.12 31.11 -34.93
CA ASP A 94 -4.99 30.65 -35.74
C ASP A 94 -5.47 29.85 -36.99
N ILE A 95 -6.76 29.60 -37.10
CA ILE A 95 -7.37 28.77 -38.16
C ILE A 95 -8.15 29.63 -39.11
N GLN A 96 -7.72 29.73 -40.37
CA GLN A 96 -8.49 30.35 -41.43
C GLN A 96 -9.48 29.38 -42.08
N GLU A 97 -9.05 28.14 -42.27
CA GLU A 97 -9.87 27.08 -42.84
C GLU A 97 -9.45 25.73 -42.23
N ILE A 98 -10.45 24.91 -41.92
CA ILE A 98 -10.21 23.53 -41.46
C ILE A 98 -11.07 22.58 -42.27
N THR A 99 -10.45 21.52 -42.81
CA THR A 99 -11.14 20.51 -43.61
C THR A 99 -10.78 19.11 -43.10
N VAL A 100 -11.76 18.21 -43.07
CA VAL A 100 -11.51 16.80 -42.74
C VAL A 100 -10.99 16.12 -44.02
N ILE A 101 -9.89 15.39 -43.88
CA ILE A 101 -9.29 14.60 -44.95
C ILE A 101 -9.78 13.17 -44.78
N ASP A 102 -10.81 12.74 -45.55
CA ASP A 102 -11.19 11.33 -45.59
C ASP A 102 -10.15 10.55 -46.41
N GLY A 103 -9.52 9.54 -45.81
CA GLY A 103 -8.55 8.68 -46.50
C GLY A 103 -9.19 7.93 -47.68
N GLU A 104 -8.46 7.86 -48.77
CA GLU A 104 -8.73 7.39 -50.11
C GLU A 104 -9.73 6.22 -50.31
N GLU A 105 -10.49 6.39 -51.39
CA GLU A 105 -11.36 5.43 -52.05
C GLU A 105 -10.80 4.01 -52.19
N ALA A 106 -11.52 3.05 -51.60
CA ALA A 106 -11.54 1.70 -52.13
C ALA A 106 -12.78 1.52 -52.97
N THR A 107 -12.60 1.54 -54.31
CA THR A 107 -13.58 1.14 -55.28
C THR A 107 -14.04 -0.31 -55.06
N HIS A 108 -15.36 -0.49 -55.05
CA HIS A 108 -16.13 -1.71 -55.36
C HIS A 108 -15.79 -3.03 -54.64
N MET A 109 -16.63 -3.46 -53.75
CA MET A 109 -17.63 -4.53 -53.91
C MET A 109 -18.27 -4.86 -52.58
N SER A 110 -19.59 -4.98 -52.65
CA SER A 110 -20.49 -5.52 -51.64
C SER A 110 -19.94 -6.71 -50.93
N GLU A 111 -19.75 -6.59 -49.60
CA GLU A 111 -20.02 -7.61 -48.61
C GLU A 111 -19.86 -6.95 -47.23
N ALA A 112 -20.90 -7.10 -46.41
CA ALA A 112 -20.91 -6.62 -45.04
C ALA A 112 -19.74 -7.30 -44.26
N LYS A 113 -18.64 -6.59 -44.10
CA LYS A 113 -17.58 -6.95 -43.12
C LYS A 113 -17.67 -6.00 -41.94
N GLU A 114 -17.90 -6.61 -40.79
CA GLU A 114 -17.73 -6.01 -39.47
C GLU A 114 -16.49 -5.11 -39.48
N VAL A 115 -16.71 -3.83 -39.20
CA VAL A 115 -15.62 -2.88 -38.94
C VAL A 115 -14.98 -3.31 -37.66
N ASN A 116 -13.93 -4.12 -37.78
CA ASN A 116 -13.02 -4.37 -36.69
C ASN A 116 -12.31 -3.05 -36.35
N ASN A 117 -12.86 -2.36 -35.39
CA ASN A 117 -12.20 -1.22 -34.72
C ASN A 117 -10.93 -1.75 -34.04
N ARG A 118 -9.84 -1.93 -34.80
CA ARG A 118 -8.55 -2.22 -34.23
C ARG A 118 -8.05 -0.95 -33.57
N ILE A 119 -8.30 -0.84 -32.27
CA ILE A 119 -7.60 0.10 -31.40
C ILE A 119 -6.11 -0.23 -31.53
N ILE A 120 -5.34 0.64 -32.16
CA ILE A 120 -3.88 0.53 -32.22
C ILE A 120 -3.39 0.90 -30.81
N VAL A 121 -3.23 -0.12 -29.98
CA VAL A 121 -2.64 0.04 -28.66
C VAL A 121 -1.13 0.27 -28.88
N PHE A 122 -0.63 1.44 -28.52
CA PHE A 122 0.80 1.71 -28.57
C PHE A 122 1.53 0.69 -27.68
N PRO A 123 2.63 0.05 -28.15
CA PRO A 123 3.35 -0.98 -27.40
C PRO A 123 3.75 -0.52 -25.98
N ASP A 124 4.09 0.75 -25.83
CA ASP A 124 4.48 1.33 -24.54
C ASP A 124 3.31 1.47 -23.56
N PHE A 125 2.10 1.72 -24.05
CA PHE A 125 0.89 1.79 -23.23
C PHE A 125 0.51 0.41 -22.69
N GLN A 126 0.52 -0.62 -23.58
CA GLN A 126 0.22 -1.98 -23.15
C GLN A 126 1.24 -2.47 -22.13
N LYS A 127 2.52 -2.22 -22.38
CA LYS A 127 3.60 -2.56 -21.43
C LYS A 127 3.41 -1.89 -20.08
N LEU A 128 3.00 -0.62 -20.06
CA LEU A 128 2.76 0.11 -18.82
C LEU A 128 1.53 -0.42 -18.07
N LYS A 129 0.46 -0.79 -18.79
CA LYS A 129 -0.73 -1.44 -18.23
C LYS A 129 -0.37 -2.79 -17.60
N ASP A 130 0.44 -3.59 -18.31
CA ASP A 130 0.91 -4.89 -17.81
C ASP A 130 1.81 -4.73 -16.58
N ASP A 131 2.66 -3.71 -16.54
CA ASP A 131 3.49 -3.39 -15.38
C ASP A 131 2.65 -3.00 -14.16
N VAL A 132 1.60 -2.17 -14.34
CA VAL A 132 0.67 -1.79 -13.26
C VAL A 132 -0.06 -3.03 -12.72
N GLU A 133 -0.55 -3.90 -13.60
CA GLU A 133 -1.27 -5.12 -13.20
C GLU A 133 -0.34 -6.11 -12.48
N ARG A 134 0.90 -6.22 -12.94
CA ARG A 134 1.94 -7.01 -12.25
C ARG A 134 2.21 -6.47 -10.85
N LEU A 135 2.36 -5.14 -10.70
CA LEU A 135 2.59 -4.51 -9.39
C LEU A 135 1.39 -4.67 -8.45
N ARG A 136 0.15 -4.61 -8.94
CA ARG A 136 -1.05 -4.90 -8.15
C ARG A 136 -1.05 -6.33 -7.64
N THR A 137 -0.68 -7.27 -8.50
CA THR A 137 -0.55 -8.69 -8.13
C THR A 137 0.54 -8.89 -7.08
N GLU A 138 1.72 -8.30 -7.29
CA GLU A 138 2.85 -8.35 -6.35
C GLU A 138 2.47 -7.74 -5.00
N LEU A 139 1.84 -6.57 -4.99
CA LEU A 139 1.37 -5.91 -3.77
C LEU A 139 0.38 -6.79 -3.00
N SER A 140 -0.58 -7.43 -3.70
CA SER A 140 -1.54 -8.34 -3.05
C SER A 140 -0.87 -9.58 -2.45
N MET A 141 0.21 -10.07 -3.07
CA MET A 141 0.98 -11.20 -2.53
C MET A 141 1.78 -10.79 -1.28
N LEU A 142 2.42 -9.63 -1.33
CA LEU A 142 3.16 -9.10 -0.17
C LEU A 142 2.23 -8.76 1.01
N MET A 143 1.04 -8.26 0.74
CA MET A 143 0.02 -8.05 1.78
C MET A 143 -0.39 -9.38 2.43
N LEU A 144 -0.63 -10.41 1.64
CA LEU A 144 -0.90 -11.75 2.16
C LEU A 144 0.28 -12.27 3.02
N GLU A 145 1.53 -12.15 2.53
CA GLU A 145 2.72 -12.56 3.30
C GLU A 145 2.82 -11.81 4.63
N ARG A 146 2.64 -10.50 4.61
CA ARG A 146 2.66 -9.67 5.84
C ARG A 146 1.60 -10.15 6.83
N ASP A 147 0.38 -10.38 6.36
CA ASP A 147 -0.75 -10.76 7.22
C ASP A 147 -0.61 -12.20 7.72
N GLU A 148 -0.09 -13.10 6.90
CA GLU A 148 0.26 -14.46 7.33
C GLU A 148 1.36 -14.45 8.39
N LEU A 149 2.40 -13.63 8.20
CA LEU A 149 3.44 -13.44 9.22
C LEU A 149 2.84 -12.94 10.54
N ARG A 150 2.00 -11.91 10.51
CA ARG A 150 1.44 -11.28 11.72
C ARG A 150 0.42 -12.14 12.45
N PHE A 151 -0.49 -12.77 11.72
CA PHE A 151 -1.66 -13.41 12.32
C PHE A 151 -1.51 -14.91 12.52
N VAL A 152 -0.63 -15.54 11.76
CA VAL A 152 -0.43 -17.00 11.83
C VAL A 152 0.97 -17.32 12.35
N ILE A 153 2.00 -16.95 11.61
CA ILE A 153 3.36 -17.41 11.89
C ILE A 153 3.87 -16.84 13.22
N CYS A 154 3.79 -15.52 13.42
CA CYS A 154 4.22 -14.88 14.66
C CYS A 154 3.41 -15.37 15.86
N LYS A 155 2.10 -15.61 15.69
CA LYS A 155 1.26 -16.14 16.77
C LYS A 155 1.63 -17.56 17.15
N ASN A 156 1.94 -18.42 16.17
CA ASN A 156 2.41 -19.77 16.43
C ASN A 156 3.78 -19.78 17.16
N ILE A 157 4.72 -18.93 16.71
CA ILE A 157 6.04 -18.78 17.35
C ILE A 157 5.88 -18.30 18.79
N GLU A 158 5.04 -17.28 19.03
CA GLU A 158 4.76 -16.77 20.38
C GLU A 158 4.16 -17.87 21.28
N THR A 159 3.20 -18.62 20.75
CA THR A 159 2.57 -19.74 21.46
C THR A 159 3.63 -20.80 21.85
N GLU A 160 4.44 -21.24 20.89
CA GLU A 160 5.48 -22.24 21.14
C GLU A 160 6.53 -21.74 22.14
N TYR A 161 6.95 -20.47 22.03
CA TYR A 161 7.87 -19.83 22.97
C TYR A 161 7.31 -19.83 24.39
N MET A 162 6.05 -19.40 24.55
CA MET A 162 5.41 -19.37 25.86
C MET A 162 5.26 -20.77 26.47
N LEU A 163 4.96 -21.78 25.67
CA LEU A 163 4.85 -23.16 26.14
C LEU A 163 6.21 -23.74 26.55
N LYS A 164 7.29 -23.44 25.83
CA LYS A 164 8.63 -24.01 26.11
C LYS A 164 9.41 -23.25 27.16
N LEU A 165 9.32 -21.93 27.21
CA LEU A 165 10.18 -21.03 27.99
C LEU A 165 9.42 -20.08 28.92
N GLY A 166 8.15 -19.77 28.62
CA GLY A 166 7.38 -18.73 29.30
C GLY A 166 7.30 -18.90 30.82
N SER A 167 7.15 -20.14 31.32
CA SER A 167 7.09 -20.38 32.77
C SER A 167 8.42 -20.11 33.49
N LEU A 168 9.55 -20.38 32.86
CA LEU A 168 10.86 -20.08 33.39
C LEU A 168 11.17 -18.58 33.35
N GLU A 169 10.84 -17.91 32.24
CA GLU A 169 10.93 -16.45 32.13
C GLU A 169 10.12 -15.75 33.22
N TYR A 170 8.87 -16.17 33.39
CA TYR A 170 7.99 -15.62 34.43
C TYR A 170 8.64 -15.73 35.80
N LYS A 171 9.10 -16.94 36.19
CA LYS A 171 9.75 -17.19 37.50
C LYS A 171 11.05 -16.37 37.68
N ALA A 172 11.87 -16.29 36.63
CA ALA A 172 13.10 -15.50 36.65
C ALA A 172 12.82 -14.01 36.84
N TYR A 173 11.80 -13.49 36.10
CA TYR A 173 11.40 -12.08 36.22
C TYR A 173 10.72 -11.78 37.57
N GLU A 174 9.89 -12.67 38.10
CA GLU A 174 9.28 -12.57 39.43
C GLU A 174 10.38 -12.50 40.53
N ALA A 175 11.36 -13.39 40.46
CA ALA A 175 12.50 -13.39 41.39
C ALA A 175 13.35 -12.12 41.25
N GLN A 176 13.56 -11.61 40.05
CA GLN A 176 14.23 -10.34 39.82
C GLN A 176 13.47 -9.17 40.46
N CYS A 177 12.17 -9.09 40.25
CA CYS A 177 11.32 -8.07 40.86
C CYS A 177 11.37 -8.13 42.38
N ALA A 178 11.31 -9.33 42.97
CA ALA A 178 11.42 -9.53 44.40
C ALA A 178 12.80 -9.06 44.95
N ALA A 179 13.89 -9.43 44.28
CA ALA A 179 15.23 -8.98 44.65
C ALA A 179 15.38 -7.45 44.60
N LEU A 180 14.89 -6.80 43.50
CA LEU A 180 14.92 -5.35 43.36
C LEU A 180 14.07 -4.64 44.42
N ARG A 181 12.90 -5.18 44.74
CA ARG A 181 12.01 -4.65 45.77
C ARG A 181 12.65 -4.73 47.16
N LEU A 182 13.32 -5.87 47.50
CA LEU A 182 14.05 -6.03 48.77
C LEU A 182 15.25 -5.12 48.82
N LYS A 183 16.01 -4.97 47.75
CA LYS A 183 17.14 -4.02 47.69
C LYS A 183 16.64 -2.59 47.97
N ARG A 184 15.57 -2.18 47.35
CA ARG A 184 14.98 -0.85 47.59
C ARG A 184 14.46 -0.69 49.01
N ARG A 185 13.89 -1.74 49.58
CA ARG A 185 13.48 -1.76 51.00
C ARG A 185 14.66 -1.52 51.94
N ILE A 186 15.81 -2.16 51.68
CA ILE A 186 17.05 -1.92 52.44
C ILE A 186 17.46 -0.46 52.38
N GLU A 187 17.45 0.15 51.19
CA GLU A 187 17.80 1.56 50.98
C GLU A 187 16.87 2.51 51.78
N LEU A 188 15.57 2.25 51.76
CA LEU A 188 14.59 3.04 52.53
C LEU A 188 14.76 2.90 54.04
N ILE A 189 15.01 1.68 54.52
CA ILE A 189 15.31 1.44 55.94
C ILE A 189 16.60 2.16 56.36
N GLN A 190 17.67 2.04 55.55
CA GLN A 190 18.93 2.70 55.81
C GLN A 190 18.81 4.22 55.83
N ALA A 191 18.02 4.80 54.90
CA ALA A 191 17.78 6.23 54.88
C ALA A 191 17.08 6.74 56.15
N ARG A 192 16.13 5.97 56.70
CA ARG A 192 15.50 6.29 58.00
C ARG A 192 16.45 6.18 59.17
N LYS A 193 17.25 5.12 59.22
CA LYS A 193 18.31 4.97 60.24
C LYS A 193 19.30 6.13 60.25
N ASN A 194 19.76 6.53 59.05
CA ASN A 194 20.71 7.63 58.92
C ASN A 194 20.15 8.96 59.38
N ARG A 195 18.81 9.14 59.30
CA ARG A 195 18.10 10.34 59.78
C ARG A 195 17.67 10.24 61.24
N GLN A 196 17.96 9.11 61.91
CA GLN A 196 17.48 8.80 63.26
C GLN A 196 15.96 8.84 63.41
N GLU A 197 15.24 8.52 62.34
CA GLU A 197 13.76 8.47 62.30
C GLU A 197 13.29 7.06 62.66
N ALA A 198 12.06 6.97 63.21
CA ALA A 198 11.42 5.70 63.50
C ALA A 198 11.14 4.94 62.16
N ILE A 199 11.48 3.64 62.12
CA ILE A 199 11.23 2.80 60.96
C ILE A 199 9.76 2.36 60.97
N ASN A 200 8.98 2.97 60.09
CA ASN A 200 7.59 2.56 59.85
C ASN A 200 7.49 1.69 58.60
N LEU A 201 7.38 0.38 58.79
CA LEU A 201 7.35 -0.61 57.70
C LEU A 201 6.13 -0.41 56.79
N THR A 202 4.96 -0.01 57.33
CA THR A 202 3.76 0.22 56.54
C THR A 202 3.94 1.37 55.54
N VAL A 203 4.64 2.43 55.90
CA VAL A 203 4.94 3.53 55.00
C VAL A 203 5.95 3.11 53.93
N ILE A 204 6.97 2.32 54.31
CA ILE A 204 7.92 1.77 53.35
C ILE A 204 7.24 0.86 52.35
N ASP A 205 6.33 -0.02 52.83
CA ASP A 205 5.61 -0.94 51.94
C ASP A 205 4.71 -0.19 50.95
N LYS A 206 4.00 0.85 51.39
CA LYS A 206 3.24 1.73 50.51
C LYS A 206 4.09 2.35 49.39
N THR A 207 5.25 2.89 49.77
CA THR A 207 6.18 3.48 48.79
C THR A 207 6.68 2.42 47.81
N LEU A 208 6.95 1.21 48.26
CA LEU A 208 7.35 0.10 47.39
C LEU A 208 6.22 -0.35 46.46
N ASP A 209 4.99 -0.39 46.96
CA ASP A 209 3.83 -0.76 46.12
C ASP A 209 3.63 0.26 44.96
N GLU A 210 3.81 1.54 45.26
CA GLU A 210 3.74 2.60 44.24
C GLU A 210 4.93 2.51 43.24
N GLU A 211 6.16 2.36 43.72
CA GLU A 211 7.36 2.28 42.85
C GLU A 211 7.39 1.00 42.02
N PHE A 212 6.78 -0.12 42.44
CA PHE A 212 6.79 -1.42 41.76
C PHE A 212 5.53 -1.75 40.98
N LEU A 213 4.59 -0.83 40.84
CA LEU A 213 3.34 -1.02 40.10
C LEU A 213 3.58 -1.45 38.64
N GLU A 214 4.56 -0.86 37.96
CA GLU A 214 4.91 -1.19 36.59
C GLU A 214 5.47 -2.61 36.43
N TYR A 215 6.18 -3.11 37.44
CA TYR A 215 6.69 -4.48 37.43
C TYR A 215 5.57 -5.50 37.60
N GLU A 216 4.61 -5.21 38.48
CA GLU A 216 3.42 -6.04 38.69
C GLU A 216 2.56 -6.11 37.43
N LYS A 217 2.38 -4.98 36.75
CA LYS A 217 1.69 -4.93 35.47
C LYS A 217 2.35 -5.82 34.41
N LYS A 218 3.67 -5.78 34.27
CA LYS A 218 4.40 -6.64 33.35
C LYS A 218 4.30 -8.13 33.69
N LEU A 219 4.28 -8.49 34.97
CA LEU A 219 4.05 -9.86 35.40
C LEU A 219 2.65 -10.36 34.97
N ASN A 220 1.63 -9.53 35.17
CA ASN A 220 0.26 -9.85 34.74
C ASN A 220 0.16 -10.00 33.21
N GLU A 221 0.81 -9.11 32.44
CA GLU A 221 0.90 -9.21 30.99
C GLU A 221 1.54 -10.53 30.52
N GLN A 222 2.55 -11.04 31.24
CA GLN A 222 3.15 -12.35 30.92
C GLN A 222 2.22 -13.51 31.22
N VAL A 223 1.44 -13.43 32.32
CA VAL A 223 0.41 -14.44 32.64
C VAL A 223 -0.68 -14.46 31.58
N ASP A 224 -1.13 -13.29 31.13
CA ASP A 224 -2.13 -13.18 30.06
C ASP A 224 -1.62 -13.79 28.77
N LYS A 225 -0.38 -13.48 28.34
CA LYS A 225 0.24 -14.10 27.17
C LYS A 225 0.34 -15.63 27.28
N MET A 226 0.64 -16.16 28.47
CA MET A 226 0.69 -17.60 28.69
C MET A 226 -0.69 -18.22 28.58
N ASN A 227 -1.73 -17.58 29.12
CA ASN A 227 -3.10 -18.04 29.00
C ASN A 227 -3.57 -18.04 27.55
N ASP A 228 -3.28 -16.95 26.80
CA ASP A 228 -3.56 -16.86 25.37
C ASP A 228 -2.86 -17.97 24.58
N ALA A 229 -1.60 -18.28 24.91
CA ALA A 229 -0.86 -19.35 24.28
C ALA A 229 -1.47 -20.73 24.56
N LEU A 230 -1.93 -20.98 25.79
CA LEU A 230 -2.62 -22.22 26.18
C LEU A 230 -3.96 -22.38 25.47
N GLU A 231 -4.72 -21.29 25.32
CA GLU A 231 -5.98 -21.33 24.57
C GLU A 231 -5.72 -21.57 23.09
N HIS A 232 -4.76 -20.88 22.49
CA HIS A 232 -4.38 -21.04 21.09
C HIS A 232 -3.89 -22.46 20.79
N SER A 233 -3.16 -23.09 21.71
CA SER A 233 -2.66 -24.47 21.54
C SER A 233 -3.74 -25.55 21.55
N LYS A 234 -4.94 -25.23 22.04
CA LYS A 234 -6.13 -26.13 22.07
C LYS A 234 -7.01 -25.98 20.83
N GLY A 235 -6.77 -25.00 19.98
CA GLY A 235 -7.55 -24.75 18.77
C GLY A 235 -7.40 -25.89 17.77
N ASP A 236 -8.48 -26.16 17.01
CA ASP A 236 -8.44 -27.11 15.90
C ASP A 236 -7.66 -26.51 14.73
N TYR A 237 -6.73 -27.27 14.20
CA TYR A 237 -5.97 -26.89 13.01
C TYR A 237 -6.81 -27.13 11.75
N LEU A 238 -6.81 -26.16 10.83
CA LEU A 238 -7.38 -26.36 9.51
C LEU A 238 -6.64 -27.46 8.74
N SER A 239 -7.36 -28.20 7.90
CA SER A 239 -6.72 -29.12 6.96
C SER A 239 -5.80 -28.38 5.99
N GLU A 240 -4.87 -29.08 5.38
CA GLU A 240 -3.93 -28.46 4.43
C GLU A 240 -4.66 -27.87 3.20
N GLU A 241 -5.74 -28.56 2.76
CA GLU A 241 -6.61 -28.11 1.69
C GLU A 241 -7.39 -26.86 2.08
N ASP A 242 -8.02 -26.85 3.27
CA ASP A 242 -8.76 -25.69 3.77
C ASP A 242 -7.85 -24.46 3.96
N ASN A 243 -6.62 -24.67 4.43
CA ASN A 243 -5.64 -23.59 4.58
C ASN A 243 -5.21 -23.00 3.23
N LYS A 244 -5.01 -23.86 2.21
CA LYS A 244 -4.73 -23.39 0.83
C LYS A 244 -5.90 -22.59 0.26
N GLU A 245 -7.13 -23.08 0.48
CA GLU A 245 -8.33 -22.38 0.03
C GLU A 245 -8.50 -21.04 0.77
N LEU A 246 -8.32 -21.02 2.09
CA LEU A 246 -8.39 -19.81 2.92
C LEU A 246 -7.45 -18.71 2.39
N LYS A 247 -6.18 -19.06 2.13
CA LYS A 247 -5.19 -18.15 1.59
C LYS A 247 -5.56 -17.65 0.19
N LYS A 248 -6.08 -18.52 -0.66
CA LYS A 248 -6.51 -18.19 -2.03
C LYS A 248 -7.67 -17.20 -2.03
N LEU A 249 -8.69 -17.45 -1.22
CA LEU A 249 -9.87 -16.58 -1.09
C LEU A 249 -9.47 -15.21 -0.51
N TYR A 250 -8.69 -15.22 0.58
CA TYR A 250 -8.25 -13.98 1.20
C TYR A 250 -7.45 -13.10 0.21
N ARG A 251 -6.49 -13.69 -0.52
CA ARG A 251 -5.72 -12.95 -1.55
C ARG A 251 -6.62 -12.37 -2.64
N LYS A 252 -7.65 -13.12 -3.10
CA LYS A 252 -8.60 -12.62 -4.10
C LYS A 252 -9.37 -11.41 -3.55
N ILE A 253 -9.87 -11.51 -2.31
CA ILE A 253 -10.63 -10.45 -1.64
C ILE A 253 -9.75 -9.20 -1.45
N VAL A 254 -8.53 -9.34 -0.93
CA VAL A 254 -7.58 -8.23 -0.73
C VAL A 254 -7.28 -7.53 -2.06
N ARG A 255 -7.07 -8.28 -3.14
CA ARG A 255 -6.80 -7.71 -4.47
C ARG A 255 -7.94 -6.81 -4.97
N VAL A 256 -9.19 -7.13 -4.63
CA VAL A 256 -10.36 -6.38 -5.07
C VAL A 256 -10.73 -5.27 -4.10
N LEU A 257 -10.69 -5.53 -2.80
CA LEU A 257 -11.23 -4.63 -1.79
C LEU A 257 -10.19 -3.72 -1.11
N HIS A 258 -8.88 -3.98 -1.27
CA HIS A 258 -7.89 -3.19 -0.55
C HIS A 258 -7.75 -1.78 -1.18
N PRO A 259 -7.92 -0.69 -0.38
CA PRO A 259 -7.86 0.67 -0.89
C PRO A 259 -6.49 1.06 -1.49
N ASP A 260 -5.41 0.45 -1.02
CA ASP A 260 -4.08 0.67 -1.59
C ASP A 260 -3.92 0.06 -2.99
N ILE A 261 -4.65 -1.02 -3.28
CA ILE A 261 -4.66 -1.66 -4.60
C ILE A 261 -5.69 -0.98 -5.50
N ASN A 262 -6.87 -0.68 -4.95
CA ASN A 262 -7.99 -0.08 -5.65
C ASN A 262 -8.47 1.17 -4.90
N PRO A 263 -8.01 2.37 -5.25
CA PRO A 263 -8.38 3.61 -4.55
C PRO A 263 -9.87 3.97 -4.59
N GLU A 264 -10.65 3.34 -5.49
CA GLU A 264 -12.06 3.64 -5.71
C GLU A 264 -13.03 2.77 -4.89
N VAL A 265 -12.49 1.96 -3.95
CA VAL A 265 -13.35 1.15 -3.07
C VAL A 265 -14.22 2.01 -2.17
N THR A 266 -15.48 1.62 -2.05
CA THR A 266 -16.46 2.28 -1.18
C THR A 266 -16.22 1.95 0.28
N MET A 267 -16.77 2.77 1.19
CA MET A 267 -16.71 2.49 2.64
C MET A 267 -17.36 1.15 3.04
N ALA A 268 -18.36 0.70 2.28
CA ALA A 268 -18.97 -0.62 2.49
C ALA A 268 -17.99 -1.76 2.13
N GLN A 269 -17.24 -1.59 1.05
CA GLN A 269 -16.21 -2.54 0.62
C GLN A 269 -15.03 -2.57 1.59
N VAL A 270 -14.62 -1.42 2.15
CA VAL A 270 -13.60 -1.38 3.21
C VAL A 270 -14.05 -2.17 4.45
N LYS A 271 -15.29 -2.01 4.90
CA LYS A 271 -15.84 -2.82 6.01
C LYS A 271 -15.88 -4.31 5.68
N MET A 272 -16.14 -4.66 4.43
CA MET A 272 -16.12 -6.05 3.97
C MET A 272 -14.69 -6.62 4.01
N LEU A 273 -13.69 -5.81 3.67
CA LEU A 273 -12.28 -6.16 3.83
C LEU A 273 -11.92 -6.40 5.31
N ASP A 274 -12.36 -5.53 6.24
CA ASP A 274 -12.13 -5.71 7.68
C ASP A 274 -12.72 -7.03 8.18
N ASN A 275 -13.91 -7.39 7.71
CA ASN A 275 -14.53 -8.69 8.02
C ASN A 275 -13.71 -9.86 7.46
N ALA A 276 -13.15 -9.72 6.24
CA ALA A 276 -12.29 -10.73 5.64
C ALA A 276 -10.97 -10.89 6.40
N ILE A 277 -10.37 -9.79 6.87
CA ILE A 277 -9.18 -9.83 7.73
C ILE A 277 -9.46 -10.59 9.03
N ASN A 278 -10.60 -10.33 9.67
CA ASN A 278 -10.99 -11.01 10.89
C ASN A 278 -11.27 -12.50 10.65
N ALA A 279 -11.96 -12.84 9.55
CA ALA A 279 -12.20 -14.23 9.16
C ALA A 279 -10.88 -14.98 8.88
N TYR A 280 -9.93 -14.33 8.19
CA TYR A 280 -8.61 -14.91 7.95
C TYR A 280 -7.82 -15.17 9.24
N LYS A 281 -7.81 -14.20 10.18
CA LYS A 281 -7.17 -14.34 11.49
C LYS A 281 -7.69 -15.55 12.27
N ASN A 282 -9.00 -15.80 12.18
CA ASN A 282 -9.68 -16.85 12.93
C ASN A 282 -9.75 -18.18 12.17
N GLY A 283 -9.19 -18.27 10.97
CA GLY A 283 -9.28 -19.46 10.13
C GLY A 283 -10.72 -19.77 9.66
N ASP A 284 -11.60 -18.76 9.63
CA ASP A 284 -13.01 -18.93 9.26
C ASP A 284 -13.20 -18.94 7.74
N LEU A 285 -13.02 -20.13 7.17
CA LEU A 285 -13.18 -20.38 5.74
C LEU A 285 -14.61 -20.10 5.25
N LYS A 286 -15.63 -20.36 6.10
CA LYS A 286 -17.03 -20.16 5.72
C LYS A 286 -17.32 -18.67 5.49
N SER A 287 -16.91 -17.83 6.41
CA SER A 287 -17.06 -16.37 6.26
C SER A 287 -16.31 -15.84 5.05
N LEU A 288 -15.10 -16.34 4.76
CA LEU A 288 -14.37 -15.93 3.56
C LEU A 288 -15.07 -16.34 2.26
N ARG A 289 -15.66 -17.53 2.18
CA ARG A 289 -16.47 -17.95 1.02
C ARG A 289 -17.67 -17.01 0.79
N ILE A 290 -18.40 -16.65 1.85
CA ILE A 290 -19.52 -15.72 1.77
C ILE A 290 -19.05 -14.33 1.27
N ILE A 291 -17.95 -13.84 1.81
CA ILE A 291 -17.39 -12.54 1.39
C ILE A 291 -16.94 -12.61 -0.08
N ASP A 292 -16.32 -13.70 -0.51
CA ASP A 292 -15.91 -13.88 -1.91
C ASP A 292 -17.11 -13.88 -2.87
N GLU A 293 -18.23 -14.54 -2.50
CA GLU A 293 -19.48 -14.48 -3.26
C GLU A 293 -20.05 -13.05 -3.34
N MET A 294 -20.01 -12.29 -2.23
CA MET A 294 -20.45 -10.89 -2.20
C MET A 294 -19.59 -9.96 -3.05
N VAL A 295 -18.29 -10.22 -3.09
CA VAL A 295 -17.35 -9.47 -3.91
C VAL A 295 -17.56 -9.77 -5.39
N GLY A 296 -17.94 -11.00 -5.74
CA GLY A 296 -18.17 -11.45 -7.11
C GLY A 296 -16.93 -11.36 -8.00
N ASP A 297 -17.10 -11.61 -9.29
CA ASP A 297 -16.08 -11.36 -10.31
C ASP A 297 -16.14 -9.90 -10.77
N HIS A 298 -15.82 -8.98 -9.86
CA HIS A 298 -15.66 -7.58 -10.25
C HIS A 298 -14.47 -7.46 -11.19
N LYS A 299 -14.77 -7.45 -12.49
CA LYS A 299 -13.87 -6.87 -13.48
C LYS A 299 -13.76 -5.39 -13.13
N LEU A 300 -12.55 -4.96 -12.81
CA LEU A 300 -12.25 -3.53 -12.66
C LEU A 300 -12.78 -2.81 -13.90
N PRO A 301 -13.55 -1.71 -13.75
CA PRO A 301 -14.05 -0.97 -14.90
C PRO A 301 -12.86 -0.58 -15.77
N GLU A 302 -12.92 -0.93 -17.06
CA GLU A 302 -11.97 -0.43 -18.05
C GLU A 302 -12.24 1.07 -18.20
N LYS A 303 -11.47 1.89 -17.50
CA LYS A 303 -11.49 3.33 -17.73
C LYS A 303 -10.81 3.63 -19.04
N HIS A 304 -11.62 4.00 -20.02
CA HIS A 304 -11.18 4.70 -21.20
C HIS A 304 -11.10 6.18 -20.83
N GLN A 305 -9.91 6.69 -20.63
CA GLN A 305 -9.44 8.05 -20.92
C GLN A 305 -8.37 8.50 -19.91
N ASP A 306 -7.37 9.20 -20.37
CA ASP A 306 -6.20 9.80 -19.69
C ASP A 306 -5.09 8.84 -19.32
N ALA A 307 -4.72 8.08 -20.28
CA ALA A 307 -4.17 6.78 -20.02
C ALA A 307 -2.70 6.80 -19.62
N LEU A 308 -1.85 7.58 -20.24
CA LEU A 308 -0.40 7.36 -20.10
C LEU A 308 0.17 8.00 -18.84
N THR A 309 -0.27 9.21 -18.51
CA THR A 309 0.20 9.95 -17.33
C THR A 309 -0.32 9.31 -16.06
N GLN A 310 -1.62 8.98 -16.00
CA GLN A 310 -2.24 8.31 -14.86
C GLN A 310 -1.63 6.92 -14.60
N LEU A 311 -1.36 6.13 -15.65
CA LEU A 311 -0.69 4.83 -15.51
C LEU A 311 0.76 4.98 -15.01
N LYS A 312 1.48 6.02 -15.42
CA LYS A 312 2.83 6.31 -14.90
C LYS A 312 2.81 6.69 -13.42
N GLU A 313 1.85 7.51 -13.01
CA GLU A 313 1.67 7.89 -11.60
C GLU A 313 1.23 6.71 -10.75
N GLU A 314 0.29 5.91 -11.25
CA GLU A 314 -0.18 4.69 -10.58
C GLU A 314 0.96 3.68 -10.43
N LYS A 315 1.77 3.44 -11.47
CA LYS A 315 2.97 2.62 -11.37
C LYS A 315 3.93 3.13 -10.30
N LYS A 316 4.16 4.46 -10.24
CA LYS A 316 5.02 5.07 -9.23
C LYS A 316 4.44 4.92 -7.82
N ARG A 317 3.11 5.07 -7.66
CA ARG A 317 2.39 4.86 -6.40
C ARG A 317 2.54 3.42 -5.92
N LEU A 318 2.23 2.44 -6.79
CA LEU A 318 2.31 1.02 -6.46
C LEU A 318 3.72 0.58 -6.09
N ASN A 319 4.76 1.06 -6.81
CA ASN A 319 6.16 0.76 -6.47
C ASN A 319 6.51 1.26 -5.05
N ARG A 320 6.06 2.45 -4.64
CA ARG A 320 6.29 2.94 -3.27
C ARG A 320 5.61 2.04 -2.23
N MET A 321 4.39 1.58 -2.53
CA MET A 321 3.66 0.69 -1.63
C MET A 321 4.32 -0.69 -1.52
N VAL A 322 4.76 -1.27 -2.63
CA VAL A 322 5.54 -2.52 -2.64
C VAL A 322 6.77 -2.39 -1.73
N THR A 323 7.55 -1.30 -1.89
CA THR A 323 8.71 -1.05 -1.02
C THR A 323 8.31 -0.93 0.46
N SER A 324 7.27 -0.17 0.77
CA SER A 324 6.79 0.03 2.15
C SER A 324 6.30 -1.27 2.80
N ILE A 325 5.57 -2.11 2.07
CA ILE A 325 5.13 -3.41 2.57
C ILE A 325 6.33 -4.34 2.78
N GLN A 326 7.30 -4.34 1.86
CA GLN A 326 8.53 -5.13 2.00
C GLN A 326 9.34 -4.72 3.24
N GLU A 327 9.46 -3.41 3.52
CA GLU A 327 10.08 -2.89 4.74
C GLU A 327 9.31 -3.36 5.99
N SER A 328 7.97 -3.33 5.95
CA SER A 328 7.12 -3.83 7.04
C SER A 328 7.33 -5.33 7.29
N ILE A 329 7.43 -6.15 6.23
CA ILE A 329 7.73 -7.58 6.33
C ILE A 329 9.10 -7.81 6.96
N ASN A 330 10.12 -7.08 6.50
CA ASN A 330 11.48 -7.18 7.06
C ASN A 330 11.51 -6.78 8.54
N LYS A 331 10.76 -5.73 8.91
CA LYS A 331 10.61 -5.31 10.30
C LYS A 331 9.99 -6.41 11.16
N ILE A 332 8.89 -7.02 10.72
CA ILE A 332 8.24 -8.15 11.42
C ILE A 332 9.25 -9.29 11.62
N LYS A 333 10.02 -9.63 10.58
CA LYS A 333 11.03 -10.71 10.64
C LYS A 333 12.21 -10.38 11.58
N SER A 334 12.48 -9.11 11.85
CA SER A 334 13.56 -8.68 12.77
C SER A 334 13.12 -8.52 14.22
N GLU A 335 11.83 -8.42 14.49
CA GLU A 335 11.27 -8.18 15.82
C GLU A 335 10.70 -9.45 16.45
N TYR A 336 10.46 -9.40 17.78
CA TYR A 336 9.71 -10.43 18.49
C TYR A 336 8.26 -10.48 18.01
N PRO A 337 7.64 -11.67 17.82
CA PRO A 337 8.17 -12.99 18.16
C PRO A 337 8.98 -13.67 17.05
N TYR A 338 9.04 -13.15 15.82
CA TYR A 338 9.70 -13.84 14.70
C TYR A 338 11.21 -14.07 14.93
N CYS A 339 11.92 -13.13 15.56
CA CYS A 339 13.36 -13.21 15.79
C CYS A 339 13.79 -14.39 16.70
N VAL A 340 12.85 -14.99 17.47
CA VAL A 340 13.14 -16.17 18.30
C VAL A 340 12.86 -17.50 17.60
N LYS A 341 12.40 -17.47 16.35
CA LYS A 341 12.08 -18.66 15.57
C LYS A 341 13.26 -19.63 15.48
N ASP A 342 14.45 -19.12 15.15
CA ASP A 342 15.67 -19.93 15.02
C ASP A 342 16.10 -20.61 16.34
N ILE A 343 15.67 -20.05 17.48
CA ILE A 343 15.90 -20.67 18.79
C ILE A 343 14.97 -21.85 18.98
N LEU A 344 13.69 -21.70 18.61
CA LEU A 344 12.67 -22.72 18.81
C LEU A 344 12.83 -23.91 17.88
N GLU A 345 13.36 -23.73 16.68
CA GLU A 345 13.62 -24.78 15.69
C GLU A 345 14.82 -25.65 16.07
N ASP A 346 15.71 -25.21 16.97
CA ASP A 346 16.88 -25.96 17.43
C ASP A 346 16.72 -26.33 18.90
N GLU A 347 16.45 -27.62 19.17
CA GLU A 347 16.25 -28.13 20.53
C GLU A 347 17.45 -27.85 21.46
N LYS A 348 18.68 -27.84 20.93
CA LYS A 348 19.88 -27.50 21.69
C LYS A 348 19.90 -26.05 22.17
N LYS A 349 19.42 -25.12 21.27
CA LYS A 349 19.31 -23.70 21.62
C LYS A 349 18.19 -23.48 22.65
N VAL A 350 17.10 -24.23 22.55
CA VAL A 350 16.03 -24.21 23.57
C VAL A 350 16.55 -24.66 24.91
N GLU A 351 17.27 -25.79 24.99
CA GLU A 351 17.85 -26.28 26.24
C GLU A 351 18.93 -25.34 26.80
N GLN A 352 19.75 -24.73 25.93
CA GLN A 352 20.68 -23.70 26.36
C GLN A 352 19.95 -22.50 26.98
N LYS A 353 18.87 -22.04 26.34
CA LYS A 353 18.08 -20.91 26.84
C LYS A 353 17.38 -21.23 28.16
N LYS A 354 16.90 -22.46 28.33
CA LYS A 354 16.38 -22.93 29.64
C LYS A 354 17.45 -22.87 30.72
N ALA A 355 18.63 -23.42 30.44
CA ALA A 355 19.71 -23.41 31.39
C ALA A 355 20.14 -21.98 31.78
N GLU A 356 20.17 -21.03 30.82
CA GLU A 356 20.44 -19.61 31.11
C GLU A 356 19.38 -19.01 32.05
N LEU A 357 18.11 -19.31 31.82
CA LEU A 357 17.00 -18.82 32.65
C LEU A 357 17.00 -19.46 34.06
N GLU A 358 17.32 -20.74 34.16
CA GLU A 358 17.42 -21.45 35.42
C GLU A 358 18.57 -20.88 36.28
N GLU A 359 19.72 -20.63 35.67
CA GLU A 359 20.85 -20.02 36.35
C GLU A 359 20.52 -18.59 36.82
N LEU A 360 19.85 -17.81 35.97
CA LEU A 360 19.38 -16.46 36.30
C LEU A 360 18.37 -16.48 37.46
N LEU A 361 17.40 -17.39 37.43
CA LEU A 361 16.44 -17.61 38.50
C LEU A 361 17.16 -17.92 39.84
N LYS A 362 18.13 -18.85 39.81
CA LYS A 362 18.93 -19.22 40.97
C LYS A 362 19.67 -18.01 41.55
N GLN A 363 20.33 -17.22 40.73
CA GLN A 363 21.05 -16.01 41.16
C GLN A 363 20.11 -15.01 41.85
N TYR A 364 18.93 -14.76 41.30
CA TYR A 364 17.96 -13.86 41.92
C TYR A 364 17.38 -14.44 43.22
N MET A 365 17.15 -15.73 43.31
CA MET A 365 16.71 -16.37 44.56
C MET A 365 17.78 -16.24 45.70
N GLU A 366 19.05 -16.44 45.37
CA GLU A 366 20.16 -16.22 46.32
C GLU A 366 20.23 -14.76 46.79
N LEU A 367 20.01 -13.79 45.86
CA LEU A 367 19.90 -12.37 46.22
C LEU A 367 18.73 -12.08 47.16
N VAL A 368 17.55 -12.68 46.87
CA VAL A 368 16.37 -12.55 47.74
C VAL A 368 16.64 -13.04 49.15
N GLU A 369 17.28 -14.20 49.29
CA GLU A 369 17.68 -14.74 50.61
C GLU A 369 18.67 -13.81 51.34
N THR A 370 19.70 -13.33 50.63
CA THR A 370 20.68 -12.41 51.15
C THR A 370 20.08 -11.10 51.64
N TYR A 371 19.19 -10.50 50.82
CA TYR A 371 18.54 -9.24 51.20
C TYR A 371 17.55 -9.43 52.35
N ASN A 372 16.83 -10.55 52.41
CA ASN A 372 15.95 -10.86 53.52
C ASN A 372 16.76 -11.03 54.85
N ALA A 373 17.92 -11.72 54.82
CA ALA A 373 18.79 -11.83 55.97
C ALA A 373 19.27 -10.44 56.43
N LYS A 374 19.70 -9.57 55.49
CA LYS A 374 20.13 -8.21 55.79
C LYS A 374 19.02 -7.34 56.39
N ILE A 375 17.79 -7.43 55.86
CA ILE A 375 16.65 -6.70 56.44
C ILE A 375 16.37 -7.15 57.87
N LYS A 376 16.41 -8.48 58.14
CA LYS A 376 16.25 -9.00 59.50
C LYS A 376 17.32 -8.47 60.46
N GLU A 377 18.57 -8.37 60.03
CA GLU A 377 19.68 -7.79 60.80
C GLU A 377 19.44 -6.29 61.04
N MET A 378 19.00 -5.56 60.05
CA MET A 378 18.74 -4.10 60.18
C MET A 378 17.56 -3.76 61.08
N LEU A 379 16.63 -4.66 61.29
CA LEU A 379 15.44 -4.46 62.14
C LEU A 379 15.62 -4.96 63.57
N ARG A 380 16.71 -5.63 63.87
CA ARG A 380 17.15 -5.98 65.23
C ARG A 380 17.78 -4.76 65.91
#